data_337398ef4e45e97ab2097d6ba49cd62b
#
_entry.id   337398ef4e45e97ab2097d6ba49cd62b
#
_cell.length_a   1.000
_cell.length_b   1.000
_cell.length_c   1.000
_cell.angle_alpha   90.00
_cell.angle_beta   90.00
_cell.angle_gamma   90.00
#
_symmetry.space_group_name_H-M   'P 1'
#
loop_
_entity.id
_entity.type
_entity.pdbx_description
1 polymer ?
#
loop_
_entity_poly.entity_id
_entity_poly.type
_entity_poly.pdbx_seq_one_letter_code
_entity_poly.pdbx_strand_id
1 'polypeptide(L)'
;MTTDASPLDGLDLGALDVHLREIGVPRHGELRGELIAGGRSNLTFLVFDDAAKWVLRRPPLHGLTPSAHDMAREYKVVAALENTAVPVAHAVTMRNDDSVLGAPFQMVDFVPGRVVRYSEELTALGDQRAIDACVDALIKVLADLHALDPDAVGLGDFGKPTGYLERQVRRWGGQWDLVRLDDDPRDADVKRLHAALGEALPPQTRSSIVHGDYRIDNTMLDAEDATKVRAVLDWEMSTLGDPLSDAALMCVYRHPMFDMVHANAAWSSPQIPSADQLAQKYSVAAGLPLDHWEFYMALAYFKLAIIAAGIQFRDRMGGATEYGDKVGEAVAPLVAAGLSELAAT
;
A
#
# COMPACT_ATOMS: atom_id res chain seq x y z
N MET A 1 5.50 28.54 17.57
CA MET A 1 6.87 28.73 17.05
C MET A 1 7.18 27.49 16.24
N THR A 2 6.94 27.52 14.95
CA THR A 2 7.39 26.51 13.99
C THR A 2 8.87 26.77 13.80
N THR A 3 9.74 25.94 14.37
CA THR A 3 11.14 25.87 14.01
C THR A 3 11.19 25.45 12.55
N ASP A 4 11.69 26.34 11.69
CA ASP A 4 12.07 26.03 10.30
C ASP A 4 13.09 24.89 10.37
N ALA A 5 12.65 23.67 10.16
CA ALA A 5 13.52 22.50 10.09
C ALA A 5 14.40 22.65 8.84
N SER A 6 15.71 22.43 8.98
CA SER A 6 16.61 22.34 7.82
C SER A 6 16.10 21.25 6.87
N PRO A 7 16.19 21.40 5.54
CA PRO A 7 15.74 20.37 4.58
C PRO A 7 16.39 19.00 4.77
N LEU A 8 17.44 18.89 5.57
CA LEU A 8 18.13 17.64 5.90
C LEU A 8 18.02 17.25 7.38
N ASP A 9 17.08 17.84 8.14
CA ASP A 9 16.87 17.44 9.52
C ASP A 9 16.53 15.94 9.60
N GLY A 10 17.32 15.22 10.39
CA GLY A 10 17.22 13.76 10.53
C GLY A 10 18.12 12.96 9.56
N LEU A 11 18.91 13.61 8.70
CA LEU A 11 19.86 12.96 7.80
C LEU A 11 21.28 13.49 8.05
N ASP A 12 22.07 12.79 8.86
CA ASP A 12 23.49 13.03 9.02
C ASP A 12 24.27 12.31 7.92
N LEU A 13 24.63 13.05 6.87
CA LEU A 13 25.35 12.48 5.72
C LEU A 13 26.76 11.99 6.09
N GLY A 14 27.41 12.57 7.09
CA GLY A 14 28.73 12.14 7.56
C GLY A 14 28.65 10.78 8.26
N ALA A 15 27.72 10.63 9.20
CA ALA A 15 27.49 9.37 9.88
C ALA A 15 27.00 8.27 8.91
N LEU A 16 26.14 8.63 7.96
CA LEU A 16 25.67 7.70 6.92
C LEU A 16 26.84 7.26 6.01
N ASP A 17 27.72 8.17 5.61
CA ASP A 17 28.89 7.83 4.78
C ASP A 17 29.82 6.83 5.46
N VAL A 18 30.09 7.02 6.74
CA VAL A 18 30.87 6.06 7.54
C VAL A 18 30.18 4.70 7.55
N HIS A 19 28.91 4.65 7.86
CA HIS A 19 28.13 3.41 7.89
C HIS A 19 28.15 2.67 6.53
N LEU A 20 27.92 3.38 5.42
CA LEU A 20 27.91 2.77 4.09
C LEU A 20 29.29 2.18 3.71
N ARG A 21 30.37 2.84 4.10
CA ARG A 21 31.74 2.29 3.93
C ARG A 21 31.96 1.03 4.77
N GLU A 22 31.51 1.02 6.02
CA GLU A 22 31.66 -0.11 6.93
C GLU A 22 30.94 -1.37 6.40
N ILE A 23 29.76 -1.22 5.76
CA ILE A 23 29.01 -2.33 5.17
C ILE A 23 29.41 -2.63 3.71
N GLY A 24 30.46 -1.94 3.19
CA GLY A 24 31.03 -2.22 1.88
C GLY A 24 30.24 -1.69 0.68
N VAL A 25 29.36 -0.71 0.87
CA VAL A 25 28.65 -0.05 -0.25
C VAL A 25 29.64 0.83 -1.01
N PRO A 26 29.84 0.59 -2.33
CA PRO A 26 30.76 1.42 -3.13
C PRO A 26 30.34 2.88 -3.12
N ARG A 27 31.29 3.80 -2.97
CA ARG A 27 31.08 5.22 -2.86
C ARG A 27 32.01 5.99 -3.81
N HIS A 28 31.45 6.99 -4.51
CA HIS A 28 32.14 7.79 -5.50
C HIS A 28 31.88 9.29 -5.24
N GLY A 29 32.85 9.99 -4.67
CA GLY A 29 32.72 11.40 -4.32
C GLY A 29 31.99 11.63 -2.99
N GLU A 30 31.51 12.85 -2.80
CA GLU A 30 30.80 13.29 -1.60
C GLU A 30 29.33 12.84 -1.60
N LEU A 31 28.84 12.42 -0.43
CA LEU A 31 27.43 12.06 -0.25
C LEU A 31 26.58 13.32 -0.14
N ARG A 32 25.52 13.39 -0.92
CA ARG A 32 24.54 14.48 -0.95
C ARG A 32 23.15 13.92 -0.67
N GLY A 33 22.22 14.77 -0.22
CA GLY A 33 20.88 14.34 0.11
C GLY A 33 19.83 15.42 -0.15
N GLU A 34 18.62 15.01 -0.47
CA GLU A 34 17.46 15.86 -0.68
C GLU A 34 16.23 15.20 -0.04
N LEU A 35 15.40 15.98 0.65
CA LEU A 35 14.11 15.49 1.15
C LEU A 35 13.13 15.43 -0.04
N ILE A 36 12.65 14.23 -0.36
CA ILE A 36 11.70 14.01 -1.47
C ILE A 36 10.26 13.77 -1.02
N ALA A 37 10.05 13.32 0.22
CA ALA A 37 8.75 13.25 0.87
C ALA A 37 8.90 13.33 2.38
N GLY A 38 7.98 14.04 3.03
CA GLY A 38 7.98 14.21 4.49
C GLY A 38 6.67 14.78 5.00
N GLY A 39 6.47 14.75 6.31
CA GLY A 39 5.28 15.24 6.97
C GLY A 39 4.91 14.41 8.18
N ARG A 40 3.64 14.00 8.27
CA ARG A 40 3.13 13.14 9.36
C ARG A 40 3.52 11.66 9.21
N SER A 41 3.95 11.26 8.01
CA SER A 41 4.46 9.93 7.69
C SER A 41 5.99 9.88 7.80
N ASN A 42 6.60 8.80 7.31
CA ASN A 42 8.05 8.66 7.23
C ASN A 42 8.70 9.81 6.44
N LEU A 43 9.89 10.23 6.86
CA LEU A 43 10.76 11.07 6.06
C LEU A 43 11.42 10.20 5.00
N THR A 44 11.40 10.67 3.75
CA THR A 44 12.01 9.98 2.62
C THR A 44 13.00 10.91 1.94
N PHE A 45 14.26 10.51 1.92
CA PHE A 45 15.36 11.27 1.33
C PHE A 45 15.86 10.57 0.06
N LEU A 46 16.17 11.35 -0.97
CA LEU A 46 17.07 10.93 -2.03
C LEU A 46 18.50 11.16 -1.52
N VAL A 47 19.29 10.11 -1.46
CA VAL A 47 20.72 10.16 -1.11
C VAL A 47 21.50 9.78 -2.36
N PHE A 48 22.57 10.50 -2.69
CA PHE A 48 23.31 10.22 -3.91
C PHE A 48 24.78 10.67 -3.81
N ASP A 49 25.61 10.05 -4.62
CA ASP A 49 26.98 10.48 -4.90
C ASP A 49 27.17 10.69 -6.41
N ASP A 50 28.42 10.70 -6.90
CA ASP A 50 28.69 10.95 -8.32
C ASP A 50 28.34 9.77 -9.25
N ALA A 51 28.08 8.59 -8.70
CA ALA A 51 27.83 7.36 -9.46
C ALA A 51 26.49 6.66 -9.14
N ALA A 52 25.96 6.81 -7.95
CA ALA A 52 24.80 6.06 -7.46
C ALA A 52 23.76 6.95 -6.77
N LYS A 53 22.53 6.44 -6.72
CA LYS A 53 21.40 7.08 -6.02
C LYS A 53 20.66 6.05 -5.19
N TRP A 54 20.22 6.47 -4.02
CA TRP A 54 19.48 5.65 -3.07
C TRP A 54 18.27 6.40 -2.51
N VAL A 55 17.27 5.67 -2.04
CA VAL A 55 16.15 6.19 -1.27
C VAL A 55 16.33 5.74 0.18
N LEU A 56 16.44 6.69 1.10
CA LEU A 56 16.50 6.45 2.53
C LEU A 56 15.16 6.84 3.16
N ARG A 57 14.55 5.93 3.92
CA ARG A 57 13.33 6.20 4.69
C ARG A 57 13.61 6.03 6.18
N ARG A 58 13.06 6.94 6.98
CA ARG A 58 13.11 6.89 8.44
C ARG A 58 11.82 7.42 9.07
N PRO A 59 11.52 7.09 10.33
CA PRO A 59 10.41 7.68 11.06
C PRO A 59 10.50 9.21 11.12
N PRO A 60 9.37 9.92 11.30
CA PRO A 60 9.35 11.37 11.48
C PRO A 60 10.12 11.77 12.75
N LEU A 61 10.58 13.02 12.78
CA LEU A 61 11.35 13.56 13.90
C LEU A 61 10.54 13.66 15.20
N HIS A 62 9.22 13.83 15.09
CA HIS A 62 8.30 14.00 16.20
C HIS A 62 7.01 13.19 15.99
N GLY A 63 6.36 12.80 17.08
CA GLY A 63 5.04 12.18 17.02
C GLY A 63 5.04 10.67 16.70
N LEU A 64 6.06 9.95 17.13
CA LEU A 64 6.14 8.48 16.98
C LEU A 64 4.95 7.80 17.65
N THR A 65 4.11 7.14 16.88
CA THR A 65 3.14 6.14 17.39
C THR A 65 3.83 4.77 17.42
N PRO A 66 3.82 4.06 18.57
CA PRO A 66 4.56 2.79 18.76
C PRO A 66 4.07 1.71 17.86
N SER A 67 3.93 1.62 16.70
CA SER A 67 3.54 0.54 15.76
C SER A 67 3.20 1.03 14.34
N ALA A 68 3.25 2.34 14.07
CA ALA A 68 2.78 2.89 12.81
C ALA A 68 3.79 2.75 11.65
N HIS A 69 5.07 2.45 11.93
CA HIS A 69 6.12 2.48 10.90
C HIS A 69 7.17 1.39 11.17
N ASP A 70 6.80 0.14 10.90
CA ASP A 70 7.75 -0.99 11.00
C ASP A 70 8.62 -1.06 9.73
N MET A 71 9.66 -0.22 9.70
CA MET A 71 10.64 -0.15 8.61
C MET A 71 11.32 -1.49 8.36
N ALA A 72 11.57 -2.27 9.43
CA ALA A 72 12.21 -3.57 9.31
C ALA A 72 11.31 -4.56 8.57
N ARG A 73 10.00 -4.45 8.79
CA ARG A 73 9.03 -5.29 8.12
C ARG A 73 8.95 -4.98 6.62
N GLU A 74 8.90 -3.69 6.24
CA GLU A 74 8.95 -3.28 4.83
C GLU A 74 10.25 -3.74 4.16
N TYR A 75 11.39 -3.49 4.80
CA TYR A 75 12.70 -3.90 4.29
C TYR A 75 12.81 -5.42 4.11
N LYS A 76 12.28 -6.20 5.06
CA LYS A 76 12.29 -7.67 5.00
C LYS A 76 11.59 -8.18 3.74
N VAL A 77 10.45 -7.59 3.37
CA VAL A 77 9.72 -7.97 2.15
C VAL A 77 10.52 -7.60 0.92
N VAL A 78 11.01 -6.37 0.82
CA VAL A 78 11.78 -5.92 -0.34
C VAL A 78 13.00 -6.80 -0.55
N ALA A 79 13.79 -7.05 0.50
CA ALA A 79 14.97 -7.89 0.42
C ALA A 79 14.64 -9.36 0.02
N ALA A 80 13.53 -9.91 0.51
CA ALA A 80 13.10 -11.27 0.18
C ALA A 80 12.66 -11.42 -1.30
N LEU A 81 12.16 -10.33 -1.91
CA LEU A 81 11.64 -10.37 -3.27
C LEU A 81 12.66 -10.04 -4.37
N GLU A 82 13.87 -9.58 -4.03
CA GLU A 82 14.89 -9.11 -4.99
C GLU A 82 15.21 -10.09 -6.13
N ASN A 83 15.19 -11.37 -5.86
CA ASN A 83 15.55 -12.41 -6.84
C ASN A 83 14.31 -13.19 -7.33
N THR A 84 13.16 -12.55 -7.33
CA THR A 84 11.89 -13.13 -7.78
C THR A 84 11.39 -12.48 -9.06
N ALA A 85 10.23 -12.93 -9.56
CA ALA A 85 9.55 -12.28 -10.69
C ALA A 85 8.88 -10.95 -10.30
N VAL A 86 8.77 -10.63 -8.99
CA VAL A 86 8.17 -9.39 -8.50
C VAL A 86 9.23 -8.29 -8.49
N PRO A 87 9.06 -7.21 -9.26
CA PRO A 87 10.05 -6.15 -9.31
C PRO A 87 10.02 -5.34 -8.01
N VAL A 88 11.19 -5.19 -7.39
CA VAL A 88 11.43 -4.36 -6.19
C VAL A 88 12.75 -3.63 -6.32
N ALA A 89 12.95 -2.58 -5.54
CA ALA A 89 14.25 -1.93 -5.41
C ALA A 89 15.24 -2.87 -4.70
N HIS A 90 16.54 -2.79 -5.04
CA HIS A 90 17.56 -3.52 -4.31
C HIS A 90 17.69 -2.98 -2.86
N ALA A 91 17.65 -3.88 -1.88
CA ALA A 91 17.74 -3.56 -0.47
C ALA A 91 19.21 -3.36 -0.05
N VAL A 92 19.57 -2.13 0.31
CA VAL A 92 20.97 -1.77 0.62
C VAL A 92 21.30 -2.00 2.08
N THR A 93 20.54 -1.42 2.99
CA THR A 93 20.76 -1.55 4.44
C THR A 93 19.51 -1.25 5.24
N MET A 94 19.42 -1.88 6.42
CA MET A 94 18.42 -1.61 7.43
C MET A 94 19.11 -1.50 8.80
N ARG A 95 18.79 -0.43 9.54
CA ARG A 95 19.20 -0.24 10.94
C ARG A 95 17.96 -0.14 11.82
N ASN A 96 17.91 -0.99 12.85
CA ASN A 96 16.81 -1.00 13.82
C ASN A 96 17.12 -0.17 15.09
N ASP A 97 18.32 0.42 15.16
CA ASP A 97 18.81 1.20 16.28
C ASP A 97 19.06 2.66 15.88
N ASP A 98 19.39 3.49 16.84
CA ASP A 98 19.65 4.91 16.70
C ASP A 98 21.13 5.28 16.51
N SER A 99 22.02 4.29 16.36
CA SER A 99 23.48 4.49 16.40
C SER A 99 24.04 5.31 15.24
N VAL A 100 23.36 5.32 14.08
CA VAL A 100 23.85 6.02 12.88
C VAL A 100 23.15 7.36 12.68
N LEU A 101 21.82 7.37 12.62
CA LEU A 101 21.04 8.58 12.32
C LEU A 101 20.16 9.06 13.48
N GLY A 102 20.38 8.55 14.70
CA GLY A 102 19.53 8.86 15.85
C GLY A 102 18.12 8.29 15.77
N ALA A 103 17.85 7.39 14.82
CA ALA A 103 16.61 6.64 14.66
C ALA A 103 16.82 5.46 13.71
N PRO A 104 15.93 4.44 13.74
CA PRO A 104 15.91 3.40 12.73
C PRO A 104 15.76 3.98 11.31
N PHE A 105 16.34 3.32 10.32
CA PHE A 105 16.17 3.69 8.91
C PHE A 105 16.37 2.49 7.99
N GLN A 106 15.76 2.56 6.82
CA GLN A 106 16.03 1.64 5.70
C GLN A 106 16.54 2.43 4.50
N MET A 107 17.36 1.79 3.67
CA MET A 107 17.87 2.34 2.43
C MET A 107 17.79 1.30 1.31
N VAL A 108 17.28 1.72 0.17
CA VAL A 108 17.16 0.90 -1.05
C VAL A 108 17.77 1.68 -2.22
N ASP A 109 18.11 0.98 -3.29
CA ASP A 109 18.53 1.64 -4.54
C ASP A 109 17.41 2.51 -5.09
N PHE A 110 17.77 3.65 -5.68
CA PHE A 110 16.83 4.48 -6.41
C PHE A 110 16.45 3.79 -7.73
N VAL A 111 15.16 3.54 -7.91
CA VAL A 111 14.62 2.98 -9.15
C VAL A 111 14.15 4.13 -10.05
N PRO A 112 14.77 4.34 -11.22
CA PRO A 112 14.29 5.35 -12.17
C PRO A 112 12.99 4.90 -12.80
N GLY A 113 12.04 5.84 -12.93
CA GLY A 113 10.73 5.57 -13.50
C GLY A 113 9.73 6.67 -13.18
N ARG A 114 8.47 6.36 -13.36
CA ARG A 114 7.35 7.24 -13.02
C ARG A 114 6.30 6.49 -12.19
N VAL A 115 5.72 7.19 -11.22
CA VAL A 115 4.53 6.76 -10.50
C VAL A 115 3.34 7.49 -11.11
N VAL A 116 2.29 6.77 -11.44
CA VAL A 116 1.06 7.32 -12.03
C VAL A 116 0.01 7.45 -10.94
N ARG A 117 -0.20 8.66 -10.42
CA ARG A 117 -1.11 8.94 -9.30
C ARG A 117 -2.45 9.48 -9.75
N TYR A 118 -2.45 10.31 -10.79
CA TYR A 118 -3.61 11.07 -11.22
C TYR A 118 -4.09 10.66 -12.62
N SER A 119 -5.37 10.91 -12.89
CA SER A 119 -5.98 10.55 -14.18
C SER A 119 -5.30 11.20 -15.39
N GLU A 120 -4.73 12.40 -15.23
CA GLU A 120 -3.98 13.09 -16.30
C GLU A 120 -2.67 12.36 -16.61
N GLU A 121 -1.98 11.85 -15.57
CA GLU A 121 -0.74 11.07 -15.76
C GLU A 121 -1.04 9.72 -16.41
N LEU A 122 -2.21 9.10 -16.09
CA LEU A 122 -2.68 7.90 -16.77
C LEU A 122 -2.94 8.17 -18.27
N THR A 123 -3.65 9.24 -18.57
CA THR A 123 -3.93 9.64 -19.97
C THR A 123 -2.63 9.90 -20.75
N ALA A 124 -1.60 10.42 -20.09
CA ALA A 124 -0.29 10.65 -20.70
C ALA A 124 0.49 9.36 -21.01
N LEU A 125 0.02 8.18 -20.57
CA LEU A 125 0.61 6.89 -20.99
C LEU A 125 0.38 6.57 -22.47
N GLY A 126 -0.69 7.09 -23.06
CA GLY A 126 -1.02 6.91 -24.48
C GLY A 126 -2.49 6.61 -24.72
N ASP A 127 -2.77 5.84 -25.77
CA ASP A 127 -4.13 5.42 -26.11
C ASP A 127 -4.66 4.31 -25.17
N GLN A 128 -5.92 3.92 -25.35
CA GLN A 128 -6.55 2.89 -24.52
C GLN A 128 -5.77 1.56 -24.56
N ARG A 129 -5.14 1.21 -25.66
CA ARG A 129 -4.33 -0.03 -25.76
C ARG A 129 -3.08 0.04 -24.89
N ALA A 130 -2.44 1.20 -24.82
CA ALA A 130 -1.29 1.40 -23.95
C ALA A 130 -1.69 1.27 -22.46
N ILE A 131 -2.84 1.85 -22.09
CA ILE A 131 -3.38 1.75 -20.73
C ILE A 131 -3.77 0.31 -20.40
N ASP A 132 -4.48 -0.38 -21.29
CA ASP A 132 -4.85 -1.79 -21.08
C ASP A 132 -3.61 -2.68 -20.93
N ALA A 133 -2.59 -2.49 -21.73
CA ALA A 133 -1.33 -3.23 -21.62
C ALA A 133 -0.58 -2.93 -20.32
N CYS A 134 -0.61 -1.69 -19.84
CA CYS A 134 -0.07 -1.32 -18.52
C CYS A 134 -0.84 -2.06 -17.41
N VAL A 135 -2.16 -2.05 -17.43
CA VAL A 135 -3.00 -2.75 -16.45
C VAL A 135 -2.74 -4.25 -16.48
N ASP A 136 -2.59 -4.86 -17.65
CA ASP A 136 -2.25 -6.29 -17.77
C ASP A 136 -0.89 -6.60 -17.15
N ALA A 137 0.09 -5.72 -17.32
CA ALA A 137 1.40 -5.86 -16.68
C ALA A 137 1.32 -5.75 -15.15
N LEU A 138 0.52 -4.82 -14.63
CA LEU A 138 0.28 -4.68 -13.19
C LEU A 138 -0.38 -5.93 -12.61
N ILE A 139 -1.43 -6.44 -13.27
CA ILE A 139 -2.13 -7.66 -12.83
C ILE A 139 -1.19 -8.86 -12.85
N LYS A 140 -0.33 -8.96 -13.87
CA LYS A 140 0.68 -10.03 -13.93
C LYS A 140 1.62 -9.98 -12.72
N VAL A 141 2.13 -8.80 -12.35
CA VAL A 141 3.02 -8.63 -11.18
C VAL A 141 2.30 -9.03 -9.88
N LEU A 142 1.03 -8.68 -9.72
CA LEU A 142 0.24 -9.11 -8.56
C LEU A 142 0.06 -10.64 -8.54
N ALA A 143 -0.22 -11.24 -9.69
CA ALA A 143 -0.33 -12.69 -9.81
C ALA A 143 1.00 -13.40 -9.52
N ASP A 144 2.12 -12.85 -10.01
CA ASP A 144 3.47 -13.36 -9.73
C ASP A 144 3.78 -13.29 -8.23
N LEU A 145 3.43 -12.18 -7.55
CA LEU A 145 3.56 -12.05 -6.09
C LEU A 145 2.79 -13.14 -5.35
N HIS A 146 1.53 -13.34 -5.74
CA HIS A 146 0.67 -14.34 -5.11
C HIS A 146 1.08 -15.79 -5.41
N ALA A 147 1.84 -16.02 -6.46
CA ALA A 147 2.35 -17.35 -6.83
C ALA A 147 3.60 -17.77 -6.05
N LEU A 148 4.28 -16.81 -5.39
CA LEU A 148 5.47 -17.12 -4.61
C LEU A 148 5.13 -18.01 -3.41
N ASP A 149 5.99 -18.99 -3.15
CA ASP A 149 5.98 -19.71 -1.88
C ASP A 149 6.67 -18.85 -0.81
N PRO A 150 5.97 -18.41 0.24
CA PRO A 150 6.55 -17.58 1.29
C PRO A 150 7.74 -18.20 1.99
N ASP A 151 7.75 -19.52 2.19
CA ASP A 151 8.86 -20.23 2.84
C ASP A 151 10.11 -20.23 1.94
N ALA A 152 9.92 -20.43 0.64
CA ALA A 152 11.02 -20.46 -0.32
C ALA A 152 11.75 -19.11 -0.45
N VAL A 153 11.05 -17.98 -0.20
CA VAL A 153 11.64 -16.64 -0.23
C VAL A 153 11.99 -16.07 1.16
N GLY A 154 11.91 -16.90 2.21
CA GLY A 154 12.29 -16.49 3.58
C GLY A 154 11.25 -15.63 4.30
N LEU A 155 9.98 -15.67 3.87
CA LEU A 155 8.84 -14.93 4.46
C LEU A 155 7.83 -15.86 5.16
N GLY A 156 8.15 -17.11 5.44
CA GLY A 156 7.23 -18.04 6.09
C GLY A 156 6.76 -17.60 7.48
N ASP A 157 7.54 -16.79 8.18
CA ASP A 157 7.21 -16.17 9.48
C ASP A 157 6.69 -14.74 9.37
N PHE A 158 6.47 -14.21 8.14
CA PHE A 158 6.09 -12.83 7.91
C PHE A 158 4.66 -12.48 8.35
N GLY A 159 3.87 -13.47 8.68
CA GLY A 159 2.50 -13.36 9.18
C GLY A 159 1.98 -14.70 9.66
N LYS A 160 0.69 -14.72 10.02
CA LYS A 160 0.00 -15.97 10.34
C LYS A 160 -0.65 -16.52 9.08
N PRO A 161 -0.23 -17.67 8.56
CA PRO A 161 -0.71 -18.18 7.27
C PRO A 161 -2.19 -18.62 7.28
N THR A 162 -2.74 -18.97 8.45
CA THR A 162 -4.12 -19.49 8.60
C THR A 162 -5.03 -18.48 9.29
N GLY A 163 -6.34 -18.54 9.02
CA GLY A 163 -7.37 -17.71 9.66
C GLY A 163 -7.23 -16.22 9.30
N TYR A 164 -6.73 -15.91 8.11
CA TYR A 164 -6.52 -14.53 7.67
C TYR A 164 -7.84 -13.77 7.56
N LEU A 165 -8.85 -14.34 6.92
CA LEU A 165 -10.15 -13.69 6.68
C LEU A 165 -10.86 -13.36 8.00
N GLU A 166 -10.92 -14.29 8.94
CA GLU A 166 -11.46 -14.03 10.29
C GLU A 166 -10.74 -12.89 11.00
N ARG A 167 -9.41 -12.86 10.89
CA ARG A 167 -8.62 -11.76 11.49
C ARG A 167 -8.91 -10.43 10.82
N GLN A 168 -9.11 -10.39 9.49
CA GLN A 168 -9.45 -9.16 8.77
C GLN A 168 -10.83 -8.65 9.21
N VAL A 169 -11.85 -9.49 9.21
CA VAL A 169 -13.20 -9.11 9.67
C VAL A 169 -13.14 -8.56 11.09
N ARG A 170 -12.50 -9.28 12.02
CA ARG A 170 -12.36 -8.83 13.41
C ARG A 170 -11.57 -7.53 13.54
N ARG A 171 -10.44 -7.39 12.81
CA ARG A 171 -9.59 -6.19 12.84
C ARG A 171 -10.35 -4.96 12.40
N TRP A 172 -11.04 -5.04 11.27
CA TRP A 172 -11.74 -3.87 10.71
C TRP A 172 -12.99 -3.53 11.52
N GLY A 173 -13.71 -4.52 12.07
CA GLY A 173 -14.79 -4.27 13.04
C GLY A 173 -14.28 -3.55 14.29
N GLY A 174 -13.18 -4.03 14.90
CA GLY A 174 -12.57 -3.35 16.04
C GLY A 174 -12.02 -1.96 15.70
N GLN A 175 -11.54 -1.76 14.46
CA GLN A 175 -11.09 -0.44 14.01
C GLN A 175 -12.27 0.55 13.91
N TRP A 176 -13.46 0.10 13.46
CA TRP A 176 -14.67 0.92 13.47
C TRP A 176 -14.98 1.46 14.86
N ASP A 177 -14.95 0.63 15.89
CA ASP A 177 -15.22 1.04 17.27
C ASP A 177 -14.27 2.13 17.78
N LEU A 178 -13.06 2.22 17.21
CA LEU A 178 -12.06 3.24 17.56
C LEU A 178 -12.22 4.55 16.79
N VAL A 179 -12.79 4.52 15.58
CA VAL A 179 -12.81 5.70 14.68
C VAL A 179 -14.22 6.24 14.40
N ARG A 180 -15.29 5.51 14.78
CA ARG A 180 -16.66 6.02 14.64
C ARG A 180 -16.87 7.26 15.48
N LEU A 181 -17.72 8.13 15.01
CA LEU A 181 -18.12 9.34 15.73
C LEU A 181 -19.12 8.98 16.85
N ASP A 182 -19.27 9.84 17.83
CA ASP A 182 -20.34 9.73 18.81
C ASP A 182 -21.69 9.83 18.10
N ASP A 183 -22.63 8.95 18.43
CA ASP A 183 -23.97 8.85 17.81
C ASP A 183 -23.92 8.75 16.27
N ASP A 184 -22.90 8.05 15.72
CA ASP A 184 -22.71 7.90 14.29
C ASP A 184 -23.93 7.23 13.62
N PRO A 185 -24.65 7.90 12.72
CA PRO A 185 -25.85 7.34 12.08
C PRO A 185 -25.55 6.12 11.22
N ARG A 186 -24.28 5.87 10.85
CA ARG A 186 -23.83 4.74 10.03
C ARG A 186 -23.58 3.49 10.86
N ASP A 187 -23.54 3.58 12.20
CA ASP A 187 -23.14 2.50 13.11
C ASP A 187 -23.96 1.22 12.91
N ALA A 188 -25.28 1.34 12.75
CA ALA A 188 -26.16 0.20 12.55
C ALA A 188 -25.83 -0.59 11.28
N ASP A 189 -25.61 0.10 10.14
CA ASP A 189 -25.31 -0.54 8.86
C ASP A 189 -23.88 -1.11 8.83
N VAL A 190 -22.91 -0.41 9.42
CA VAL A 190 -21.53 -0.90 9.55
C VAL A 190 -21.50 -2.19 10.38
N LYS A 191 -22.21 -2.23 11.51
CA LYS A 191 -22.33 -3.44 12.34
C LYS A 191 -23.07 -4.57 11.65
N ARG A 192 -24.10 -4.24 10.86
CA ARG A 192 -24.82 -5.23 10.04
C ARG A 192 -23.90 -5.88 9.00
N LEU A 193 -23.09 -5.08 8.28
CA LEU A 193 -22.10 -5.61 7.34
C LEU A 193 -21.03 -6.45 8.04
N HIS A 194 -20.52 -5.97 9.19
CA HIS A 194 -19.55 -6.71 9.99
C HIS A 194 -20.09 -8.08 10.42
N ALA A 195 -21.34 -8.14 10.92
CA ALA A 195 -21.97 -9.39 11.33
C ALA A 195 -22.16 -10.33 10.12
N ALA A 196 -22.69 -9.82 9.00
CA ALA A 196 -22.89 -10.60 7.78
C ALA A 196 -21.58 -11.18 7.22
N LEU A 197 -20.46 -10.40 7.26
CA LEU A 197 -19.13 -10.91 6.91
C LEU A 197 -18.68 -12.03 7.86
N GLY A 198 -18.98 -11.92 9.16
CA GLY A 198 -18.68 -12.98 10.13
C GLY A 198 -19.44 -14.28 9.89
N GLU A 199 -20.69 -14.20 9.41
CA GLU A 199 -21.54 -15.35 9.08
C GLU A 199 -21.17 -15.99 7.74
N ALA A 200 -20.69 -15.20 6.76
CA ALA A 200 -20.38 -15.64 5.40
C ALA A 200 -18.92 -16.06 5.19
N LEU A 201 -18.12 -16.21 6.26
CA LEU A 201 -16.69 -16.54 6.15
C LEU A 201 -16.44 -17.79 5.30
N PRO A 202 -15.77 -17.68 4.13
CA PRO A 202 -15.42 -18.84 3.34
C PRO A 202 -14.14 -19.51 3.87
N PRO A 203 -13.86 -20.75 3.45
CA PRO A 203 -12.53 -21.31 3.59
C PRO A 203 -11.49 -20.41 2.91
N GLN A 204 -10.34 -20.20 3.56
CA GLN A 204 -9.23 -19.47 2.96
C GLN A 204 -8.73 -20.21 1.71
N THR A 205 -8.55 -19.48 0.60
CA THR A 205 -8.11 -20.05 -0.68
C THR A 205 -6.71 -20.67 -0.56
N ARG A 206 -5.77 -19.86 -0.12
CA ARG A 206 -4.39 -20.27 0.20
C ARG A 206 -3.70 -19.20 1.05
N SER A 207 -2.48 -19.47 1.52
CA SER A 207 -1.61 -18.45 2.09
C SER A 207 -0.63 -17.97 1.03
N SER A 208 -0.63 -16.68 0.77
CA SER A 208 0.29 -16.00 -0.15
C SER A 208 0.87 -14.76 0.51
N ILE A 209 1.92 -14.20 -0.08
CA ILE A 209 2.37 -12.84 0.26
C ILE A 209 1.36 -11.89 -0.38
N VAL A 210 0.66 -11.09 0.42
CA VAL A 210 -0.27 -10.06 -0.06
C VAL A 210 0.34 -8.68 0.15
N HIS A 211 0.10 -7.77 -0.79
CA HIS A 211 0.55 -6.38 -0.70
C HIS A 211 -0.32 -5.57 0.28
N GLY A 212 -1.62 -5.74 0.21
CA GLY A 212 -2.60 -5.09 1.08
C GLY A 212 -3.05 -3.71 0.64
N ASP A 213 -2.42 -3.11 -0.40
CA ASP A 213 -2.80 -1.85 -1.05
C ASP A 213 -2.28 -1.77 -2.49
N TYR A 214 -2.50 -2.83 -3.30
CA TYR A 214 -1.93 -2.91 -4.65
C TYR A 214 -2.74 -2.09 -5.66
N ARG A 215 -2.10 -1.12 -6.30
CA ARG A 215 -2.66 -0.25 -7.34
C ARG A 215 -1.55 0.50 -8.07
N ILE A 216 -1.88 1.17 -9.19
CA ILE A 216 -0.89 1.79 -10.08
C ILE A 216 -0.01 2.84 -9.37
N ASP A 217 -0.54 3.61 -8.45
CA ASP A 217 0.20 4.63 -7.71
C ASP A 217 1.13 4.07 -6.62
N ASN A 218 1.02 2.76 -6.32
CA ASN A 218 1.97 2.00 -5.52
C ASN A 218 2.94 1.18 -6.40
N THR A 219 3.13 1.60 -7.65
CA THR A 219 4.11 0.99 -8.57
C THR A 219 4.97 2.03 -9.28
N MET A 220 6.21 1.69 -9.56
CA MET A 220 7.13 2.45 -10.39
C MET A 220 7.12 1.84 -11.79
N LEU A 221 6.61 2.57 -12.77
CA LEU A 221 6.64 2.18 -14.17
C LEU A 221 7.91 2.71 -14.84
N ASP A 222 8.37 2.01 -15.86
CA ASP A 222 9.42 2.53 -16.73
C ASP A 222 8.98 3.84 -17.41
N ALA A 223 9.89 4.77 -17.56
CA ALA A 223 9.57 6.10 -18.08
C ALA A 223 9.10 6.10 -19.53
N GLU A 224 9.58 5.14 -20.33
CA GLU A 224 9.31 5.06 -21.78
C GLU A 224 8.32 3.96 -22.13
N ASP A 225 8.25 2.89 -21.32
CA ASP A 225 7.43 1.71 -21.55
C ASP A 225 6.59 1.35 -20.32
N ALA A 226 5.36 1.82 -20.27
CA ALA A 226 4.45 1.60 -19.15
C ALA A 226 4.06 0.12 -18.93
N THR A 227 4.42 -0.79 -19.84
CA THR A 227 4.22 -2.24 -19.64
C THR A 227 5.32 -2.86 -18.78
N LYS A 228 6.35 -2.09 -18.44
CA LYS A 228 7.44 -2.52 -17.56
C LYS A 228 7.27 -1.93 -16.17
N VAL A 229 6.84 -2.75 -15.22
CA VAL A 229 6.87 -2.41 -13.80
C VAL A 229 8.31 -2.53 -13.31
N ARG A 230 8.90 -1.44 -12.83
CA ARG A 230 10.28 -1.37 -12.34
C ARG A 230 10.39 -1.68 -10.86
N ALA A 231 9.37 -1.34 -10.08
CA ALA A 231 9.26 -1.70 -8.67
C ALA A 231 7.82 -1.62 -8.18
N VAL A 232 7.47 -2.51 -7.26
CA VAL A 232 6.30 -2.37 -6.39
C VAL A 232 6.74 -1.62 -5.14
N LEU A 233 5.94 -0.63 -4.72
CA LEU A 233 6.21 0.31 -3.65
C LEU A 233 5.22 0.10 -2.50
N ASP A 234 5.52 0.68 -1.33
CA ASP A 234 4.62 0.78 -0.18
C ASP A 234 4.14 -0.56 0.40
N TRP A 235 5.09 -1.31 0.93
CA TRP A 235 4.88 -2.64 1.51
C TRP A 235 4.39 -2.62 2.97
N GLU A 236 3.99 -1.46 3.51
CA GLU A 236 3.61 -1.31 4.93
C GLU A 236 2.42 -2.19 5.36
N MET A 237 1.51 -2.48 4.42
CA MET A 237 0.32 -3.31 4.64
C MET A 237 0.56 -4.80 4.35
N SER A 238 1.74 -5.15 3.83
CA SER A 238 2.04 -6.51 3.39
C SER A 238 2.06 -7.53 4.54
N THR A 239 1.60 -8.72 4.26
CA THR A 239 1.56 -9.84 5.21
C THR A 239 1.34 -11.17 4.49
N LEU A 240 1.32 -12.28 5.25
CA LEU A 240 0.76 -13.54 4.73
C LEU A 240 -0.77 -13.47 4.81
N GLY A 241 -1.44 -13.69 3.68
CA GLY A 241 -2.88 -13.54 3.56
C GLY A 241 -3.48 -14.31 2.40
N ASP A 242 -4.77 -14.11 2.19
CA ASP A 242 -5.50 -14.70 1.07
C ASP A 242 -5.37 -13.80 -0.17
N PRO A 243 -4.87 -14.32 -1.30
CA PRO A 243 -4.65 -13.54 -2.51
C PRO A 243 -5.91 -12.90 -3.10
N LEU A 244 -7.08 -13.53 -2.92
CA LEU A 244 -8.35 -12.95 -3.39
C LEU A 244 -8.72 -11.67 -2.63
N SER A 245 -8.28 -11.53 -1.37
CA SER A 245 -8.47 -10.28 -0.60
C SER A 245 -7.71 -9.10 -1.21
N ASP A 246 -6.52 -9.33 -1.74
CA ASP A 246 -5.72 -8.31 -2.41
C ASP A 246 -6.32 -7.93 -3.77
N ALA A 247 -6.71 -8.93 -4.55
CA ALA A 247 -7.39 -8.73 -5.83
C ALA A 247 -8.72 -7.98 -5.68
N ALA A 248 -9.54 -8.33 -4.67
CA ALA A 248 -10.80 -7.65 -4.40
C ALA A 248 -10.58 -6.19 -3.99
N LEU A 249 -9.56 -5.91 -3.17
CA LEU A 249 -9.24 -4.54 -2.81
C LEU A 249 -8.82 -3.70 -4.02
N MET A 250 -8.00 -4.26 -4.92
CA MET A 250 -7.65 -3.64 -6.21
C MET A 250 -8.92 -3.31 -7.03
N CYS A 251 -9.92 -4.20 -7.05
CA CYS A 251 -11.19 -3.99 -7.74
C CYS A 251 -12.05 -2.91 -7.08
N VAL A 252 -12.13 -2.89 -5.75
CA VAL A 252 -12.95 -1.93 -4.99
C VAL A 252 -12.46 -0.48 -5.17
N TYR A 253 -11.20 -0.25 -5.42
CA TYR A 253 -10.70 1.08 -5.78
C TYR A 253 -11.28 1.64 -7.10
N ARG A 254 -12.02 0.85 -7.89
CA ARG A 254 -12.83 1.30 -9.03
C ARG A 254 -14.16 1.95 -8.61
N HIS A 255 -14.56 1.80 -7.35
CA HIS A 255 -15.81 2.41 -6.87
C HIS A 255 -15.70 3.95 -6.86
N PRO A 256 -16.71 4.70 -7.33
CA PRO A 256 -16.64 6.16 -7.42
C PRO A 256 -16.32 6.86 -6.09
N MET A 257 -16.70 6.26 -4.97
CA MET A 257 -16.38 6.79 -3.64
C MET A 257 -14.89 6.77 -3.31
N PHE A 258 -14.07 6.06 -4.07
CA PHE A 258 -12.62 6.12 -3.89
C PHE A 258 -12.05 7.50 -4.20
N ASP A 259 -12.65 8.27 -5.12
CA ASP A 259 -12.27 9.65 -5.39
C ASP A 259 -12.49 10.60 -4.19
N MET A 260 -13.34 10.24 -3.24
CA MET A 260 -13.48 10.97 -1.98
C MET A 260 -12.28 10.73 -1.05
N VAL A 261 -11.69 9.53 -1.12
CA VAL A 261 -10.53 9.12 -0.33
C VAL A 261 -9.23 9.60 -0.99
N HIS A 262 -9.15 9.50 -2.31
CA HIS A 262 -7.99 9.90 -3.12
C HIS A 262 -8.46 10.63 -4.37
N ALA A 263 -8.54 11.95 -4.30
CA ALA A 263 -9.10 12.78 -5.36
C ALA A 263 -8.37 12.58 -6.70
N ASN A 264 -9.16 12.37 -7.77
CA ASN A 264 -8.67 12.23 -9.14
C ASN A 264 -7.64 11.11 -9.32
N ALA A 265 -7.79 10.02 -8.57
CA ALA A 265 -6.86 8.90 -8.63
C ALA A 265 -6.80 8.29 -10.05
N ALA A 266 -5.62 7.94 -10.50
CA ALA A 266 -5.43 7.25 -11.78
C ALA A 266 -6.25 5.95 -11.84
N TRP A 267 -6.32 5.23 -10.72
CA TRP A 267 -7.00 3.95 -10.65
C TRP A 267 -8.53 4.04 -10.73
N SER A 268 -9.15 5.17 -10.34
CA SER A 268 -10.58 5.41 -10.49
C SER A 268 -10.99 5.94 -11.87
N SER A 269 -10.01 6.29 -12.73
CA SER A 269 -10.25 6.80 -14.09
C SER A 269 -11.12 5.83 -14.92
N PRO A 270 -12.08 6.34 -15.74
CA PRO A 270 -12.88 5.50 -16.63
C PRO A 270 -12.05 4.76 -17.69
N GLN A 271 -10.80 5.13 -17.91
CA GLN A 271 -9.87 4.45 -18.82
C GLN A 271 -9.33 3.12 -18.23
N ILE A 272 -9.39 2.92 -16.91
CA ILE A 272 -9.03 1.63 -16.28
C ILE A 272 -10.23 0.66 -16.45
N PRO A 273 -10.01 -0.62 -16.74
CA PRO A 273 -11.07 -1.62 -16.83
C PRO A 273 -11.99 -1.64 -15.60
N SER A 274 -13.23 -2.10 -15.77
CA SER A 274 -14.19 -2.24 -14.66
C SER A 274 -13.69 -3.21 -13.59
N ALA A 275 -14.29 -3.17 -12.40
CA ALA A 275 -13.96 -4.12 -11.32
C ALA A 275 -14.08 -5.58 -11.77
N ASP A 276 -15.15 -5.93 -12.51
CA ASP A 276 -15.37 -7.29 -13.02
C ASP A 276 -14.29 -7.68 -14.05
N GLN A 277 -13.92 -6.76 -14.93
CA GLN A 277 -12.85 -7.00 -15.91
C GLN A 277 -11.50 -7.19 -15.23
N LEU A 278 -11.17 -6.40 -14.20
CA LEU A 278 -9.96 -6.55 -13.39
C LEU A 278 -9.95 -7.89 -12.66
N ALA A 279 -11.06 -8.29 -12.05
CA ALA A 279 -11.23 -9.57 -11.37
C ALA A 279 -10.99 -10.74 -12.33
N GLN A 280 -11.63 -10.70 -13.52
CA GLN A 280 -11.46 -11.72 -14.55
C GLN A 280 -10.02 -11.79 -15.07
N LYS A 281 -9.39 -10.65 -15.35
CA LYS A 281 -7.97 -10.59 -15.76
C LYS A 281 -7.06 -11.19 -14.70
N TYR A 282 -7.29 -10.86 -13.41
CA TYR A 282 -6.53 -11.42 -12.31
C TYR A 282 -6.73 -12.93 -12.19
N SER A 283 -7.97 -13.42 -12.23
CA SER A 283 -8.29 -14.86 -12.18
C SER A 283 -7.53 -15.65 -13.26
N VAL A 284 -7.52 -15.13 -14.48
CA VAL A 284 -6.78 -15.75 -15.60
C VAL A 284 -5.26 -15.71 -15.35
N ALA A 285 -4.71 -14.57 -14.95
CA ALA A 285 -3.27 -14.40 -14.75
C ALA A 285 -2.74 -15.24 -13.56
N ALA A 286 -3.51 -15.32 -12.48
CA ALA A 286 -3.14 -16.06 -11.27
C ALA A 286 -3.49 -17.57 -11.34
N GLY A 287 -4.32 -17.98 -12.33
CA GLY A 287 -4.85 -19.34 -12.40
C GLY A 287 -5.72 -19.71 -11.20
N LEU A 288 -6.42 -18.72 -10.62
CA LEU A 288 -7.26 -18.87 -9.42
C LEU A 288 -8.72 -18.62 -9.77
N PRO A 289 -9.65 -19.55 -9.42
CA PRO A 289 -11.08 -19.27 -9.51
C PRO A 289 -11.45 -18.16 -8.52
N LEU A 290 -12.53 -17.45 -8.83
CA LEU A 290 -13.08 -16.38 -7.97
C LEU A 290 -14.16 -16.96 -7.05
N ASP A 291 -13.84 -18.05 -6.34
CA ASP A 291 -14.80 -18.69 -5.42
C ASP A 291 -15.12 -17.75 -4.26
N HIS A 292 -16.39 -17.61 -3.93
CA HIS A 292 -16.90 -16.70 -2.89
C HIS A 292 -16.50 -15.24 -3.12
N TRP A 293 -16.41 -14.80 -4.38
CA TRP A 293 -15.92 -13.48 -4.75
C TRP A 293 -16.70 -12.33 -4.10
N GLU A 294 -18.01 -12.51 -3.95
CA GLU A 294 -18.91 -11.59 -3.24
C GLU A 294 -18.46 -11.30 -1.80
N PHE A 295 -17.96 -12.33 -1.09
CA PHE A 295 -17.39 -12.13 0.25
C PHE A 295 -16.13 -11.26 0.22
N TYR A 296 -15.22 -11.52 -0.72
CA TYR A 296 -13.97 -10.76 -0.82
C TYR A 296 -14.23 -9.30 -1.21
N MET A 297 -15.17 -9.07 -2.12
CA MET A 297 -15.61 -7.72 -2.49
C MET A 297 -16.24 -7.00 -1.30
N ALA A 298 -17.16 -7.65 -0.59
CA ALA A 298 -17.81 -7.09 0.61
C ALA A 298 -16.77 -6.74 1.71
N LEU A 299 -15.79 -7.64 1.95
CA LEU A 299 -14.70 -7.38 2.90
C LEU A 299 -13.83 -6.20 2.46
N ALA A 300 -13.54 -6.08 1.17
CA ALA A 300 -12.76 -4.96 0.62
C ALA A 300 -13.52 -3.63 0.72
N TYR A 301 -14.82 -3.61 0.43
CA TYR A 301 -15.69 -2.45 0.67
C TYR A 301 -15.73 -2.07 2.15
N PHE A 302 -15.88 -3.05 3.03
CA PHE A 302 -15.84 -2.82 4.48
C PHE A 302 -14.53 -2.20 4.91
N LYS A 303 -13.39 -2.76 4.48
CA LYS A 303 -12.05 -2.20 4.74
C LYS A 303 -11.94 -0.75 4.28
N LEU A 304 -12.34 -0.45 3.04
CA LEU A 304 -12.25 0.91 2.50
C LEU A 304 -13.15 1.90 3.25
N ALA A 305 -14.35 1.47 3.64
CA ALA A 305 -15.27 2.29 4.45
C ALA A 305 -14.63 2.66 5.80
N ILE A 306 -14.00 1.70 6.49
CA ILE A 306 -13.35 1.96 7.78
C ILE A 306 -12.09 2.83 7.62
N ILE A 307 -11.35 2.70 6.52
CA ILE A 307 -10.24 3.60 6.20
C ILE A 307 -10.74 5.03 6.04
N ALA A 308 -11.84 5.24 5.29
CA ALA A 308 -12.46 6.56 5.11
C ALA A 308 -12.91 7.17 6.46
N ALA A 309 -13.56 6.37 7.31
CA ALA A 309 -13.93 6.79 8.67
C ALA A 309 -12.70 7.17 9.51
N GLY A 310 -11.62 6.42 9.40
CA GLY A 310 -10.36 6.71 10.09
C GLY A 310 -9.71 8.03 9.64
N ILE A 311 -9.81 8.39 8.36
CA ILE A 311 -9.36 9.68 7.85
C ILE A 311 -10.23 10.79 8.45
N GLN A 312 -11.56 10.66 8.40
CA GLN A 312 -12.49 11.61 9.01
C GLN A 312 -12.20 11.83 10.49
N PHE A 313 -12.00 10.75 11.24
CA PHE A 313 -11.70 10.81 12.68
C PHE A 313 -10.40 11.58 12.96
N ARG A 314 -9.32 11.24 12.25
CA ARG A 314 -8.01 11.90 12.45
C ARG A 314 -8.05 13.38 12.11
N ASP A 315 -8.72 13.77 11.04
CA ASP A 315 -8.84 15.17 10.65
C ASP A 315 -9.64 15.96 11.68
N ARG A 316 -10.74 15.44 12.19
CA ARG A 316 -11.51 16.07 13.28
C ARG A 316 -10.68 16.21 14.55
N MET A 317 -9.93 15.22 14.95
CA MET A 317 -9.03 15.28 16.10
C MET A 317 -7.88 16.27 15.90
N GLY A 318 -7.43 16.48 14.66
CA GLY A 318 -6.40 17.45 14.28
C GLY A 318 -6.94 18.88 14.05
N GLY A 319 -8.26 19.11 14.17
CA GLY A 319 -8.91 20.41 13.96
C GLY A 319 -9.11 20.78 12.49
N ALA A 320 -8.85 19.86 11.53
CA ALA A 320 -9.10 20.04 10.10
C ALA A 320 -10.33 19.21 9.71
N THR A 321 -11.50 19.84 9.54
CA THR A 321 -12.75 19.08 9.38
C THR A 321 -13.22 18.95 7.94
N GLU A 322 -12.92 19.91 7.07
CA GLU A 322 -13.50 19.98 5.72
C GLU A 322 -13.13 18.76 4.85
N TYR A 323 -11.85 18.41 4.78
CA TYR A 323 -11.39 17.25 4.00
C TYR A 323 -11.88 15.93 4.60
N GLY A 324 -11.70 15.76 5.91
CA GLY A 324 -12.09 14.53 6.61
C GLY A 324 -13.60 14.28 6.53
N ASP A 325 -14.43 15.32 6.66
CA ASP A 325 -15.88 15.18 6.55
C ASP A 325 -16.31 14.77 5.13
N LYS A 326 -15.69 15.35 4.11
CA LYS A 326 -15.89 14.94 2.71
C LYS A 326 -15.53 13.47 2.51
N VAL A 327 -14.37 13.03 3.00
CA VAL A 327 -13.96 11.61 2.94
C VAL A 327 -14.96 10.71 3.70
N GLY A 328 -15.46 11.18 4.83
CA GLY A 328 -16.46 10.46 5.64
C GLY A 328 -17.77 10.18 4.92
N GLU A 329 -18.15 10.98 3.90
CA GLU A 329 -19.33 10.74 3.06
C GLU A 329 -19.24 9.42 2.28
N ALA A 330 -18.04 8.91 2.02
CA ALA A 330 -17.84 7.64 1.34
C ALA A 330 -18.24 6.41 2.17
N VAL A 331 -18.32 6.52 3.50
CA VAL A 331 -18.55 5.37 4.39
C VAL A 331 -19.88 4.69 4.09
N ALA A 332 -20.99 5.44 4.08
CA ALA A 332 -22.33 4.84 3.90
C ALA A 332 -22.49 4.18 2.51
N PRO A 333 -22.11 4.80 1.39
CA PRO A 333 -22.16 4.14 0.07
C PRO A 333 -21.30 2.88 -0.02
N LEU A 334 -20.10 2.88 0.57
CA LEU A 334 -19.22 1.70 0.58
C LEU A 334 -19.81 0.56 1.42
N VAL A 335 -20.39 0.87 2.58
CA VAL A 335 -21.10 -0.13 3.40
C VAL A 335 -22.30 -0.70 2.66
N ALA A 336 -23.09 0.15 1.98
CA ALA A 336 -24.21 -0.30 1.18
C ALA A 336 -23.78 -1.22 0.03
N ALA A 337 -22.67 -0.89 -0.66
CA ALA A 337 -22.09 -1.75 -1.68
C ALA A 337 -21.67 -3.12 -1.11
N GLY A 338 -20.97 -3.15 0.03
CA GLY A 338 -20.61 -4.41 0.68
C GLY A 338 -21.80 -5.27 1.10
N LEU A 339 -22.88 -4.66 1.61
CA LEU A 339 -24.13 -5.37 1.91
C LEU A 339 -24.82 -5.92 0.65
N SER A 340 -24.74 -5.18 -0.46
CA SER A 340 -25.30 -5.60 -1.75
C SER A 340 -24.57 -6.81 -2.33
N GLU A 341 -23.23 -6.88 -2.20
CA GLU A 341 -22.44 -8.03 -2.63
C GLU A 341 -22.92 -9.31 -1.92
N LEU A 342 -23.04 -9.26 -0.59
CA LEU A 342 -23.50 -10.44 0.18
C LEU A 342 -24.96 -10.82 -0.03
N ALA A 343 -25.80 -9.91 -0.51
CA ALA A 343 -27.21 -10.18 -0.81
C ALA A 343 -27.42 -10.79 -2.20
N ALA A 344 -26.42 -10.78 -3.08
CA ALA A 344 -26.48 -11.32 -4.43
C ALA A 344 -26.30 -12.86 -4.48
N THR A 345 -25.96 -13.45 -3.33
CA THR A 345 -25.83 -14.91 -3.11
C THR A 345 -27.14 -15.50 -2.62
#